data_65a997ed785449674055f36c6a34d2d0
#
_entry.id   65a997ed785449674055f36c6a34d2d0
#
_cell.length_a   1.000
_cell.length_b   1.000
_cell.length_c   1.000
_cell.angle_alpha   90.00
_cell.angle_beta   90.00
_cell.angle_gamma   90.00
#
_symmetry.space_group_name_H-M   'P 1'
#
loop_
_entity.id
_entity.type
_entity.pdbx_description
1 polymer ?
#
loop_
_entity_poly.entity_id
_entity_poly.type
_entity_poly.pdbx_seq_one_letter_code
_entity_poly.pdbx_strand_id
1 'polypeptide(L)'
;MAASLANNRSVARQVTLAAIGLVALVLVLVGLAIAVLTERSTRAQVVASVGDTAQSVAQSLDAADNTNRELVQLTMKGFQRYFEATMQLDEATGELRSYGALVNEDYGSVDKFASETGGIATVFAKKGDDFIRITTSVKNDKGERQQGTPLGKDDPAYATVSKGEPYTGVTVAGGKPYMGHYLPAKDASGKVIALLFIGNDISVFHAMLQKQVTQT
;
A
#
# COMPACT_ATOMS: atom_id res chain seq x y z
N MET A 1 27.34 -62.51 -68.88
CA MET A 1 26.74 -61.12 -68.88
C MET A 1 25.71 -60.92 -67.71
N ALA A 2 25.27 -61.92 -67.00
CA ALA A 2 24.26 -61.82 -65.90
C ALA A 2 24.83 -61.41 -64.53
N ALA A 3 26.11 -61.68 -64.22
CA ALA A 3 26.72 -61.40 -62.92
C ALA A 3 27.01 -59.90 -62.67
N SER A 4 27.23 -59.07 -63.73
CA SER A 4 27.50 -57.64 -63.62
C SER A 4 26.30 -56.83 -63.28
N LEU A 5 25.10 -57.23 -63.60
CA LEU A 5 23.84 -56.51 -63.34
C LEU A 5 23.31 -56.72 -61.89
N ALA A 6 23.67 -57.85 -61.26
CA ALA A 6 23.26 -58.12 -59.86
C ALA A 6 24.04 -57.29 -58.86
N ASN A 7 25.33 -57.05 -59.15
CA ASN A 7 26.23 -56.24 -58.28
C ASN A 7 25.89 -54.75 -58.29
N ASN A 8 25.50 -54.20 -59.46
CA ASN A 8 25.07 -52.79 -59.57
C ASN A 8 23.75 -52.49 -58.83
N ARG A 9 22.84 -53.44 -58.78
CA ARG A 9 21.59 -53.29 -57.99
C ARG A 9 21.80 -53.27 -56.44
N SER A 10 22.79 -54.00 -56.00
CA SER A 10 23.20 -54.04 -54.59
C SER A 10 23.85 -52.73 -54.15
N VAL A 11 24.73 -52.15 -54.93
CA VAL A 11 25.38 -50.86 -54.68
C VAL A 11 24.41 -49.69 -54.73
N ALA A 12 23.52 -49.66 -55.76
CA ALA A 12 22.50 -48.64 -55.83
C ALA A 12 21.55 -48.64 -54.61
N ARG A 13 21.15 -49.81 -54.13
CA ARG A 13 20.31 -49.95 -52.91
C ARG A 13 21.02 -49.47 -51.65
N GLN A 14 22.31 -49.79 -51.51
CA GLN A 14 23.11 -49.30 -50.36
C GLN A 14 23.27 -47.77 -50.35
N VAL A 15 23.51 -47.14 -51.49
CA VAL A 15 23.63 -45.72 -51.63
C VAL A 15 22.29 -45.03 -51.32
N THR A 16 21.18 -45.61 -51.81
CA THR A 16 19.84 -45.05 -51.56
C THR A 16 19.47 -45.15 -50.07
N LEU A 17 19.76 -46.27 -49.41
CA LEU A 17 19.55 -46.44 -47.96
C LEU A 17 20.43 -45.51 -47.15
N ALA A 18 21.72 -45.33 -47.55
CA ALA A 18 22.59 -44.37 -46.88
C ALA A 18 22.10 -42.90 -47.04
N ALA A 19 21.63 -42.53 -48.22
CA ALA A 19 21.06 -41.20 -48.44
C ALA A 19 19.77 -40.96 -47.60
N ILE A 20 18.88 -41.93 -47.55
CA ILE A 20 17.67 -41.87 -46.72
C ILE A 20 18.02 -41.77 -45.25
N GLY A 21 18.99 -42.55 -44.78
CA GLY A 21 19.49 -42.50 -43.40
C GLY A 21 20.07 -41.12 -43.04
N LEU A 22 20.84 -40.54 -43.96
CA LEU A 22 21.43 -39.19 -43.77
C LEU A 22 20.36 -38.11 -43.70
N VAL A 23 19.39 -38.17 -44.59
CA VAL A 23 18.24 -37.22 -44.54
C VAL A 23 17.45 -37.37 -43.27
N ALA A 24 17.15 -38.59 -42.85
CA ALA A 24 16.44 -38.83 -41.59
C ALA A 24 17.23 -38.30 -40.38
N LEU A 25 18.56 -38.51 -40.35
CA LEU A 25 19.40 -37.96 -39.28
C LEU A 25 19.39 -36.44 -39.23
N VAL A 26 19.48 -35.80 -40.39
CA VAL A 26 19.41 -34.31 -40.49
C VAL A 26 18.06 -33.79 -39.99
N LEU A 27 16.97 -34.41 -40.39
CA LEU A 27 15.62 -34.04 -39.92
C LEU A 27 15.46 -34.18 -38.39
N VAL A 28 15.99 -35.23 -37.79
CA VAL A 28 15.99 -35.42 -36.34
C VAL A 28 16.83 -34.35 -35.65
N LEU A 29 18.00 -34.03 -36.16
CA LEU A 29 18.86 -32.98 -35.59
C LEU A 29 18.21 -31.59 -35.68
N VAL A 30 17.58 -31.29 -36.83
CA VAL A 30 16.84 -30.03 -37.00
C VAL A 30 15.64 -29.97 -36.05
N GLY A 31 14.88 -31.05 -35.93
CA GLY A 31 13.77 -31.14 -35.01
C GLY A 31 14.18 -30.93 -33.55
N LEU A 32 15.29 -31.55 -33.12
CA LEU A 32 15.88 -31.36 -31.79
C LEU A 32 16.35 -29.91 -31.58
N ALA A 33 16.99 -29.32 -32.54
CA ALA A 33 17.45 -27.93 -32.46
C ALA A 33 16.26 -26.95 -32.34
N ILE A 34 15.19 -27.15 -33.10
CA ILE A 34 13.97 -26.36 -33.00
C ILE A 34 13.33 -26.53 -31.65
N ALA A 35 13.20 -27.76 -31.13
CA ALA A 35 12.61 -28.03 -29.81
C ALA A 35 13.38 -27.30 -28.69
N VAL A 36 14.70 -27.37 -28.68
CA VAL A 36 15.54 -26.71 -27.67
C VAL A 36 15.46 -25.18 -27.76
N LEU A 37 15.45 -24.63 -28.98
CA LEU A 37 15.32 -23.20 -29.21
C LEU A 37 13.94 -22.67 -28.76
N THR A 38 12.88 -23.43 -29.04
CA THR A 38 11.51 -23.06 -28.66
C THR A 38 11.33 -23.10 -27.15
N GLU A 39 11.85 -24.13 -26.45
CA GLU A 39 11.78 -24.16 -24.98
C GLU A 39 12.51 -22.99 -24.32
N ARG A 40 13.69 -22.66 -24.80
CA ARG A 40 14.46 -21.51 -24.25
C ARG A 40 13.78 -20.17 -24.48
N SER A 41 13.23 -19.94 -25.68
CA SER A 41 12.53 -18.69 -25.97
C SER A 41 11.24 -18.55 -25.21
N THR A 42 10.46 -19.63 -25.05
CA THR A 42 9.20 -19.60 -24.30
C THR A 42 9.44 -19.35 -22.81
N ARG A 43 10.44 -19.99 -22.21
CA ARG A 43 10.80 -19.73 -20.79
C ARG A 43 11.26 -18.29 -20.58
N ALA A 44 12.10 -17.75 -21.46
CA ALA A 44 12.58 -16.38 -21.36
C ALA A 44 11.43 -15.36 -21.48
N GLN A 45 10.48 -15.60 -22.39
CA GLN A 45 9.29 -14.75 -22.55
C GLN A 45 8.36 -14.80 -21.36
N VAL A 46 8.11 -15.99 -20.79
CA VAL A 46 7.25 -16.14 -19.59
C VAL A 46 7.89 -15.43 -18.39
N VAL A 47 9.18 -15.60 -18.16
CA VAL A 47 9.88 -14.94 -17.05
C VAL A 47 9.86 -13.42 -17.23
N ALA A 48 10.11 -12.92 -18.44
CA ALA A 48 10.05 -11.50 -18.73
C ALA A 48 8.64 -10.93 -18.53
N SER A 49 7.58 -11.60 -19.01
CA SER A 49 6.21 -11.13 -18.89
C SER A 49 5.72 -11.13 -17.44
N VAL A 50 6.13 -12.12 -16.62
CA VAL A 50 5.85 -12.15 -15.18
C VAL A 50 6.58 -11.01 -14.47
N GLY A 51 7.85 -10.76 -14.82
CA GLY A 51 8.61 -9.63 -14.30
C GLY A 51 7.98 -8.28 -14.60
N ASP A 52 7.60 -8.05 -15.86
CA ASP A 52 6.93 -6.81 -16.29
C ASP A 52 5.58 -6.61 -15.61
N THR A 53 4.81 -7.70 -15.44
CA THR A 53 3.53 -7.65 -14.73
C THR A 53 3.74 -7.32 -13.26
N ALA A 54 4.68 -7.97 -12.57
CA ALA A 54 5.01 -7.69 -11.18
C ALA A 54 5.47 -6.24 -10.98
N GLN A 55 6.30 -5.72 -11.87
CA GLN A 55 6.75 -4.34 -11.83
C GLN A 55 5.60 -3.35 -12.06
N SER A 56 4.72 -3.61 -13.02
CA SER A 56 3.53 -2.79 -13.28
C SER A 56 2.57 -2.75 -12.08
N VAL A 57 2.38 -3.89 -11.43
CA VAL A 57 1.59 -3.98 -10.20
C VAL A 57 2.24 -3.17 -9.08
N ALA A 58 3.54 -3.33 -8.85
CA ALA A 58 4.27 -2.57 -7.84
C ALA A 58 4.15 -1.05 -8.06
N GLN A 59 4.35 -0.58 -9.30
CA GLN A 59 4.19 0.83 -9.67
C GLN A 59 2.75 1.34 -9.43
N SER A 60 1.75 0.52 -9.73
CA SER A 60 0.35 0.88 -9.49
C SER A 60 0.03 1.00 -8.00
N LEU A 61 0.63 0.15 -7.16
CA LEU A 61 0.49 0.19 -5.71
C LEU A 61 1.17 1.43 -5.11
N ASP A 62 2.39 1.73 -5.55
CA ASP A 62 3.11 2.93 -5.12
C ASP A 62 2.36 4.21 -5.51
N ALA A 63 1.81 4.26 -6.72
CA ALA A 63 1.00 5.38 -7.18
C ALA A 63 -0.27 5.54 -6.33
N ALA A 64 -0.95 4.45 -5.97
CA ALA A 64 -2.12 4.47 -5.12
C ALA A 64 -1.79 4.90 -3.68
N ASP A 65 -0.67 4.43 -3.10
CA ASP A 65 -0.22 4.85 -1.77
C ASP A 65 0.08 6.35 -1.75
N ASN A 66 0.83 6.85 -2.74
CA ASN A 66 1.14 8.27 -2.87
C ASN A 66 -0.13 9.12 -3.02
N THR A 67 -1.09 8.68 -3.84
CA THR A 67 -2.38 9.35 -4.01
C THR A 67 -3.16 9.42 -2.69
N ASN A 68 -3.20 8.33 -1.92
CA ASN A 68 -3.87 8.30 -0.61
C ASN A 68 -3.18 9.24 0.39
N ARG A 69 -1.84 9.32 0.38
CA ARG A 69 -1.08 10.27 1.22
C ARG A 69 -1.38 11.72 0.88
N GLU A 70 -1.38 12.06 -0.40
CA GLU A 70 -1.71 13.42 -0.86
C GLU A 70 -3.16 13.78 -0.53
N LEU A 71 -4.09 12.87 -0.76
CA LEU A 71 -5.51 13.08 -0.48
C LEU A 71 -5.76 13.36 1.00
N VAL A 72 -5.18 12.57 1.91
CA VAL A 72 -5.37 12.79 3.35
C VAL A 72 -4.77 14.11 3.81
N GLN A 73 -3.62 14.53 3.25
CA GLN A 73 -3.02 15.83 3.56
C GLN A 73 -3.88 16.99 3.07
N LEU A 74 -4.47 16.89 1.87
CA LEU A 74 -5.41 17.89 1.35
C LEU A 74 -6.67 17.96 2.21
N THR A 75 -7.21 16.84 2.61
CA THR A 75 -8.41 16.74 3.44
C THR A 75 -8.16 17.31 4.85
N MET A 76 -6.96 17.17 5.40
CA MET A 76 -6.56 17.79 6.67
C MET A 76 -6.69 19.32 6.64
N LYS A 77 -6.39 19.96 5.52
CA LYS A 77 -6.56 21.42 5.40
C LYS A 77 -8.02 21.86 5.60
N GLY A 78 -8.98 21.02 5.22
CA GLY A 78 -10.40 21.24 5.50
C GLY A 78 -10.72 21.10 6.98
N PHE A 79 -10.21 20.07 7.63
CA PHE A 79 -10.43 19.82 9.06
C PHE A 79 -9.78 20.88 9.95
N GLN A 80 -8.58 21.37 9.59
CA GLN A 80 -7.90 22.45 10.32
C GLN A 80 -8.75 23.74 10.45
N ARG A 81 -9.63 24.03 9.48
CA ARG A 81 -10.45 25.25 9.49
C ARG A 81 -11.47 25.32 10.63
N TYR A 82 -11.72 24.19 11.30
CA TYR A 82 -12.58 24.17 12.48
C TYR A 82 -11.88 24.71 13.74
N PHE A 83 -10.54 24.87 13.68
CA PHE A 83 -9.71 25.23 14.84
C PHE A 83 -8.86 26.47 14.56
N GLU A 84 -8.53 27.19 15.64
CA GLU A 84 -7.55 28.28 15.55
C GLU A 84 -6.15 27.74 15.22
N ALA A 85 -5.36 28.58 14.55
CA ALA A 85 -3.95 28.26 14.30
C ALA A 85 -3.14 28.12 15.62
N THR A 86 -3.54 28.83 16.66
CA THR A 86 -2.94 28.78 17.99
C THR A 86 -4.00 28.46 19.03
N MET A 87 -4.05 27.21 19.50
CA MET A 87 -4.96 26.77 20.56
C MET A 87 -4.37 26.99 21.92
N GLN A 88 -5.19 26.86 22.97
CA GLN A 88 -4.79 27.01 24.37
C GLN A 88 -5.08 25.72 25.13
N LEU A 89 -4.08 25.20 25.85
CA LEU A 89 -4.18 24.00 26.69
C LEU A 89 -3.97 24.39 28.15
N ASP A 90 -4.92 24.07 28.98
CA ASP A 90 -4.71 24.04 30.44
C ASP A 90 -4.09 22.67 30.80
N GLU A 91 -2.80 22.65 31.14
CA GLU A 91 -2.09 21.42 31.45
C GLU A 91 -2.57 20.77 32.75
N ALA A 92 -3.18 21.53 33.66
CA ALA A 92 -3.66 21.01 34.96
C ALA A 92 -4.97 20.22 34.77
N THR A 93 -5.88 20.74 33.94
CA THR A 93 -7.19 20.12 33.70
C THR A 93 -7.20 19.23 32.46
N GLY A 94 -6.29 19.48 31.48
CA GLY A 94 -6.29 18.85 30.17
C GLY A 94 -7.35 19.45 29.25
N GLU A 95 -7.90 20.61 29.57
CA GLU A 95 -8.85 21.34 28.74
C GLU A 95 -8.13 22.01 27.58
N LEU A 96 -8.53 21.68 26.35
CA LEU A 96 -8.09 22.35 25.13
C LEU A 96 -9.17 23.32 24.64
N ARG A 97 -8.77 24.54 24.33
CA ARG A 97 -9.68 25.58 23.82
C ARG A 97 -9.24 26.09 22.46
N SER A 98 -10.25 26.33 21.61
CA SER A 98 -10.11 26.94 20.30
C SER A 98 -11.23 27.98 20.12
N TYR A 99 -10.91 29.18 19.65
CA TYR A 99 -11.84 30.32 19.60
C TYR A 99 -12.56 30.59 20.95
N GLY A 100 -11.87 30.32 22.08
CA GLY A 100 -12.43 30.43 23.42
C GLY A 100 -13.39 29.30 23.82
N ALA A 101 -13.81 28.44 22.90
CA ALA A 101 -14.68 27.30 23.17
C ALA A 101 -13.87 26.06 23.60
N LEU A 102 -14.45 25.23 24.47
CA LEU A 102 -13.89 23.95 24.89
C LEU A 102 -13.99 22.94 23.73
N VAL A 103 -12.87 22.29 23.40
CA VAL A 103 -12.79 21.26 22.35
C VAL A 103 -13.06 19.87 22.92
N ASN A 104 -12.77 19.66 24.21
CA ASN A 104 -13.00 18.38 24.87
C ASN A 104 -14.49 18.01 24.79
N GLU A 105 -14.78 16.80 24.34
CA GLU A 105 -16.14 16.25 24.18
C GLU A 105 -17.05 17.03 23.22
N ASP A 106 -16.52 18.00 22.49
CA ASP A 106 -17.23 18.60 21.38
C ASP A 106 -17.07 17.74 20.12
N TYR A 107 -18.09 16.94 19.82
CA TYR A 107 -18.09 16.03 18.67
C TYR A 107 -18.51 16.70 17.37
N GLY A 108 -18.95 17.96 17.39
CA GLY A 108 -19.49 18.64 16.22
C GLY A 108 -18.53 18.66 15.04
N SER A 109 -17.28 19.05 15.28
CA SER A 109 -16.25 19.13 14.24
C SER A 109 -15.85 17.77 13.67
N VAL A 110 -15.65 16.77 14.54
CA VAL A 110 -15.21 15.43 14.14
C VAL A 110 -16.31 14.63 13.44
N ASP A 111 -17.57 14.79 13.88
CA ASP A 111 -18.73 14.12 13.27
C ASP A 111 -19.08 14.76 11.92
N LYS A 112 -19.01 16.09 11.83
CA LYS A 112 -19.20 16.81 10.56
C LYS A 112 -18.16 16.34 9.53
N PHE A 113 -16.89 16.32 9.91
CA PHE A 113 -15.83 15.80 9.04
C PHE A 113 -16.13 14.37 8.57
N ALA A 114 -16.47 13.48 9.51
CA ALA A 114 -16.76 12.07 9.19
C ALA A 114 -17.96 11.93 8.24
N SER A 115 -19.01 12.71 8.44
CA SER A 115 -20.21 12.69 7.58
C SER A 115 -19.96 13.24 6.17
N GLU A 116 -19.11 14.24 6.02
CA GLU A 116 -18.80 14.88 4.74
C GLU A 116 -17.78 14.09 3.90
N THR A 117 -16.84 13.40 4.55
CA THR A 117 -15.73 12.75 3.86
C THR A 117 -15.80 11.21 3.86
N GLY A 118 -16.61 10.62 4.74
CA GLY A 118 -16.59 9.17 5.00
C GLY A 118 -15.36 8.70 5.77
N GLY A 119 -14.46 9.60 6.15
CA GLY A 119 -13.27 9.33 6.94
C GLY A 119 -13.53 9.39 8.44
N ILE A 120 -12.45 9.41 9.21
CA ILE A 120 -12.47 9.58 10.67
C ILE A 120 -11.67 10.81 11.07
N ALA A 121 -12.05 11.44 12.20
CA ALA A 121 -11.33 12.57 12.76
C ALA A 121 -11.20 12.45 14.28
N THR A 122 -10.11 12.99 14.82
CA THR A 122 -9.81 13.01 16.24
C THR A 122 -8.99 14.25 16.59
N VAL A 123 -9.24 14.81 17.76
CA VAL A 123 -8.34 15.77 18.39
C VAL A 123 -7.77 15.14 19.66
N PHE A 124 -6.46 15.25 19.79
CA PHE A 124 -5.74 14.83 21.00
C PHE A 124 -5.23 16.07 21.73
N ALA A 125 -5.28 16.06 23.04
CA ALA A 125 -4.60 17.02 23.90
C ALA A 125 -3.37 16.39 24.54
N LYS A 126 -2.28 17.15 24.67
CA LYS A 126 -1.08 16.67 25.34
C LYS A 126 -1.34 16.53 26.84
N LYS A 127 -0.95 15.39 27.40
CA LYS A 127 -1.00 15.11 28.85
C LYS A 127 0.28 14.39 29.27
N GLY A 128 1.14 15.09 30.00
CA GLY A 128 2.47 14.57 30.32
C GLY A 128 3.28 14.31 29.03
N ASP A 129 3.75 13.09 28.89
CA ASP A 129 4.54 12.67 27.72
C ASP A 129 3.71 12.12 26.55
N ASP A 130 2.38 11.99 26.70
CA ASP A 130 1.52 11.39 25.68
C ASP A 130 0.43 12.36 25.22
N PHE A 131 -0.35 11.93 24.23
CA PHE A 131 -1.47 12.66 23.66
C PHE A 131 -2.75 11.85 23.90
N ILE A 132 -3.71 12.44 24.61
CA ILE A 132 -4.97 11.80 24.98
C ILE A 132 -6.08 12.25 24.04
N ARG A 133 -6.84 11.32 23.51
CA ARG A 133 -7.96 11.56 22.60
C ARG A 133 -9.11 12.25 23.36
N ILE A 134 -9.31 13.55 23.10
CA ILE A 134 -10.30 14.38 23.82
C ILE A 134 -11.63 14.51 23.07
N THR A 135 -11.63 14.40 21.75
CA THR A 135 -12.82 14.25 20.92
C THR A 135 -12.50 13.39 19.69
N THR A 136 -13.46 12.57 19.26
CA THR A 136 -13.22 11.63 18.16
C THR A 136 -14.52 11.14 17.52
N SER A 137 -14.51 10.90 16.22
CA SER A 137 -15.56 10.15 15.52
C SER A 137 -15.31 8.63 15.53
N VAL A 138 -14.11 8.18 15.94
CA VAL A 138 -13.76 6.75 15.99
C VAL A 138 -14.57 6.03 17.07
N LYS A 139 -15.20 4.92 16.68
CA LYS A 139 -15.97 4.06 17.57
C LYS A 139 -15.37 2.65 17.60
N ASN A 140 -15.54 1.98 18.74
CA ASN A 140 -15.23 0.56 18.85
C ASN A 140 -16.36 -0.31 18.26
N ASP A 141 -16.19 -1.63 18.29
CA ASP A 141 -17.17 -2.59 17.77
C ASP A 141 -18.53 -2.53 18.49
N LYS A 142 -18.58 -1.94 19.71
CA LYS A 142 -19.82 -1.72 20.47
C LYS A 142 -20.49 -0.38 20.13
N GLY A 143 -19.91 0.41 19.25
CA GLY A 143 -20.40 1.73 18.88
C GLY A 143 -20.03 2.85 19.87
N GLU A 144 -19.19 2.58 20.88
CA GLU A 144 -18.73 3.56 21.87
C GLU A 144 -17.53 4.33 21.31
N ARG A 145 -17.47 5.65 21.56
CA ARG A 145 -16.33 6.47 21.11
C ARG A 145 -15.07 6.10 21.88
N GLN A 146 -13.96 6.03 21.19
CA GLN A 146 -12.65 5.72 21.77
C GLN A 146 -12.00 6.95 22.44
N GLN A 147 -12.79 7.74 23.14
CA GLN A 147 -12.33 8.91 23.88
C GLN A 147 -11.54 8.49 25.13
N GLY A 148 -10.64 9.37 25.58
CA GLY A 148 -9.81 9.14 26.75
C GLY A 148 -8.66 8.15 26.54
N THR A 149 -8.54 7.56 25.36
CA THR A 149 -7.43 6.65 25.02
C THR A 149 -6.19 7.42 24.61
N PRO A 150 -4.97 6.97 24.98
CA PRO A 150 -3.72 7.57 24.54
C PRO A 150 -3.43 7.26 23.06
N LEU A 151 -2.61 8.10 22.43
CA LEU A 151 -1.96 7.75 21.16
C LEU A 151 -1.06 6.54 21.37
N GLY A 152 -0.24 6.58 22.41
CA GLY A 152 0.70 5.54 22.77
C GLY A 152 2.07 5.72 22.12
N LYS A 153 3.12 5.42 22.88
CA LYS A 153 4.52 5.59 22.43
C LYS A 153 4.91 4.60 21.34
N ASP A 154 4.16 3.50 21.21
CA ASP A 154 4.37 2.47 20.17
C ASP A 154 3.70 2.82 18.83
N ASP A 155 2.88 3.89 18.78
CA ASP A 155 2.31 4.37 17.52
C ASP A 155 3.41 4.92 16.61
N PRO A 156 3.47 4.52 15.32
CA PRO A 156 4.49 5.00 14.37
C PRO A 156 4.57 6.52 14.24
N ALA A 157 3.46 7.23 14.49
CA ALA A 157 3.41 8.69 14.43
C ALA A 157 4.08 9.35 15.63
N TYR A 158 4.10 8.69 16.82
CA TYR A 158 4.43 9.31 18.10
C TYR A 158 5.77 10.05 18.08
N ALA A 159 6.82 9.40 17.60
CA ALA A 159 8.18 9.98 17.60
C ALA A 159 8.29 11.26 16.73
N THR A 160 7.53 11.31 15.64
CA THR A 160 7.51 12.43 14.68
C THR A 160 6.67 13.58 15.23
N VAL A 161 5.43 13.29 15.65
CA VAL A 161 4.50 14.34 16.12
C VAL A 161 4.95 14.96 17.45
N SER A 162 5.65 14.23 18.30
CA SER A 162 6.21 14.74 19.55
C SER A 162 7.29 15.77 19.31
N LYS A 163 7.97 15.77 18.16
CA LYS A 163 8.92 16.79 17.71
C LYS A 163 8.24 18.00 17.06
N GLY A 164 6.92 17.94 16.89
CA GLY A 164 6.16 19.00 16.23
C GLY A 164 6.17 18.92 14.71
N GLU A 165 6.49 17.75 14.15
CA GLU A 165 6.48 17.47 12.72
C GLU A 165 5.22 16.66 12.36
N PRO A 166 4.58 16.91 11.20
CA PRO A 166 3.42 16.14 10.76
C PRO A 166 3.82 14.72 10.36
N TYR A 167 2.92 13.76 10.55
CA TYR A 167 3.11 12.37 10.15
C TYR A 167 1.98 11.91 9.23
N THR A 168 2.32 11.20 8.14
CA THR A 168 1.35 10.56 7.24
C THR A 168 1.72 9.10 7.07
N GLY A 169 0.81 8.19 7.37
CA GLY A 169 1.05 6.76 7.23
C GLY A 169 -0.18 5.91 7.53
N VAL A 170 -0.05 4.63 7.28
CA VAL A 170 -1.11 3.67 7.62
C VAL A 170 -1.21 3.54 9.13
N THR A 171 -2.44 3.64 9.63
CA THR A 171 -2.78 3.45 11.05
C THR A 171 -4.02 2.58 11.18
N VAL A 172 -4.23 1.99 12.35
CA VAL A 172 -5.43 1.20 12.66
C VAL A 172 -6.26 1.94 13.69
N ALA A 173 -7.52 2.20 13.36
CA ALA A 173 -8.47 2.81 14.28
C ALA A 173 -9.82 2.09 14.21
N GLY A 174 -10.41 1.76 15.37
CA GLY A 174 -11.65 0.98 15.41
C GLY A 174 -11.56 -0.35 14.66
N GLY A 175 -10.39 -1.00 14.67
CA GLY A 175 -10.16 -2.28 13.99
C GLY A 175 -10.00 -2.22 12.46
N LYS A 176 -10.00 -1.03 11.85
CA LYS A 176 -9.88 -0.85 10.39
C LYS A 176 -8.61 -0.10 10.00
N PRO A 177 -8.04 -0.39 8.81
CA PRO A 177 -6.89 0.34 8.30
C PRO A 177 -7.31 1.68 7.67
N TYR A 178 -6.56 2.74 8.01
CA TYR A 178 -6.73 4.08 7.45
C TYR A 178 -5.39 4.63 6.96
N MET A 179 -5.42 5.41 5.90
CA MET A 179 -4.35 6.36 5.64
C MET A 179 -4.55 7.55 6.57
N GLY A 180 -3.73 7.62 7.62
CA GLY A 180 -3.81 8.64 8.66
C GLY A 180 -2.88 9.81 8.40
N HIS A 181 -3.32 11.00 8.78
CA HIS A 181 -2.48 12.19 8.85
C HIS A 181 -2.63 12.85 10.22
N TYR A 182 -1.51 13.01 10.91
CA TYR A 182 -1.40 13.68 12.20
C TYR A 182 -0.72 15.03 12.01
N LEU A 183 -1.35 16.07 12.49
CA LEU A 183 -0.83 17.43 12.43
C LEU A 183 -0.69 18.00 13.83
N PRO A 184 0.53 18.28 14.31
CA PRO A 184 0.75 18.92 15.60
C PRO A 184 0.21 20.35 15.63
N ALA A 185 -0.55 20.66 16.67
CA ALA A 185 -0.98 22.01 17.00
C ALA A 185 -0.11 22.57 18.11
N LYS A 186 0.30 23.84 17.96
CA LYS A 186 1.24 24.51 18.85
C LYS A 186 0.58 25.68 19.55
N ASP A 187 1.01 25.98 20.76
CA ASP A 187 0.67 27.21 21.45
C ASP A 187 1.47 28.42 20.92
N ALA A 188 1.23 29.59 21.51
CA ALA A 188 1.93 30.83 21.15
C ALA A 188 3.46 30.78 21.38
N SER A 189 3.96 29.86 22.21
CA SER A 189 5.36 29.66 22.45
C SER A 189 6.04 28.70 21.46
N GLY A 190 5.25 28.05 20.60
CA GLY A 190 5.70 27.02 19.68
C GLY A 190 5.75 25.60 20.28
N LYS A 191 5.27 25.40 21.52
CA LYS A 191 5.18 24.09 22.16
C LYS A 191 4.04 23.30 21.56
N VAL A 192 4.25 22.01 21.29
CA VAL A 192 3.18 21.10 20.85
C VAL A 192 2.26 20.81 22.03
N ILE A 193 0.99 21.16 21.89
CA ILE A 193 -0.05 21.03 22.92
C ILE A 193 -1.17 20.10 22.51
N ALA A 194 -1.35 19.84 21.22
CA ALA A 194 -2.41 19.00 20.70
C ALA A 194 -2.00 18.36 19.38
N LEU A 195 -2.78 17.36 18.95
CA LEU A 195 -2.70 16.81 17.59
C LEU A 195 -4.09 16.81 16.95
N LEU A 196 -4.17 17.27 15.72
CA LEU A 196 -5.30 17.02 14.84
C LEU A 196 -5.00 15.76 14.05
N PHE A 197 -5.94 14.83 14.01
CA PHE A 197 -5.82 13.59 13.26
C PHE A 197 -7.04 13.39 12.38
N ILE A 198 -6.79 12.98 11.15
CA ILE A 198 -7.81 12.44 10.26
C ILE A 198 -7.32 11.15 9.62
N GLY A 199 -8.26 10.30 9.22
CA GLY A 199 -7.97 9.06 8.51
C GLY A 199 -8.97 8.80 7.39
N ASN A 200 -8.45 8.50 6.19
CA ASN A 200 -9.25 8.02 5.07
C ASN A 200 -9.24 6.50 5.06
N ASP A 201 -10.41 5.86 4.91
CA ASP A 201 -10.55 4.40 4.88
C ASP A 201 -9.85 3.82 3.65
N ILE A 202 -8.90 2.93 3.88
CA ILE A 202 -8.15 2.21 2.84
C ILE A 202 -8.43 0.69 2.86
N SER A 203 -9.52 0.26 3.48
CA SER A 203 -9.85 -1.16 3.63
C SER A 203 -9.92 -1.90 2.30
N VAL A 204 -10.49 -1.27 1.26
CA VAL A 204 -10.58 -1.85 -0.08
C VAL A 204 -9.20 -2.03 -0.70
N PHE A 205 -8.35 -1.01 -0.59
CA PHE A 205 -6.97 -1.06 -1.07
C PHE A 205 -6.16 -2.14 -0.34
N HIS A 206 -6.29 -2.20 0.97
CA HIS A 206 -5.61 -3.19 1.81
C HIS A 206 -6.06 -4.63 1.49
N ALA A 207 -7.35 -4.83 1.24
CA ALA A 207 -7.88 -6.13 0.83
C ALA A 207 -7.38 -6.58 -0.56
N MET A 208 -7.21 -5.65 -1.49
CA MET A 208 -6.61 -5.95 -2.81
C MET A 208 -5.16 -6.39 -2.68
N LEU A 209 -4.36 -5.70 -1.85
CA LEU A 209 -2.97 -6.08 -1.55
C LEU A 209 -2.87 -7.50 -0.99
N GLN A 210 -3.70 -7.82 0.00
CA GLN A 210 -3.70 -9.15 0.62
C GLN A 210 -4.05 -10.27 -0.37
N LYS A 211 -5.00 -10.03 -1.28
CA LYS A 211 -5.35 -11.01 -2.32
C LYS A 211 -4.21 -11.29 -3.30
N GLN A 212 -3.43 -10.27 -3.66
CA GLN A 212 -2.29 -10.44 -4.58
C GLN A 212 -1.16 -11.24 -3.95
N VAL A 213 -0.88 -11.02 -2.65
CA VAL A 213 0.18 -11.74 -1.92
C VAL A 213 -0.18 -13.21 -1.69
N THR A 214 -1.47 -13.56 -1.59
CA THR A 214 -1.94 -14.94 -1.34
C THR A 214 -2.11 -15.78 -2.62
N GLN A 215 -2.04 -15.16 -3.80
CA GLN A 215 -2.17 -15.85 -5.10
C GLN A 215 -0.81 -16.11 -5.79
N THR A 216 0.28 -15.73 -5.15
CA THR A 216 1.67 -15.99 -5.57
C THR A 216 2.26 -17.15 -4.78
#